data_d2afaf32e5180f380811c07d41c97fa1
#
_entry.id   d2afaf32e5180f380811c07d41c97fa1
#
_cell.length_a   1.000
_cell.length_b   1.000
_cell.length_c   1.000
_cell.angle_alpha   90.00
_cell.angle_beta   90.00
_cell.angle_gamma   90.00
#
_symmetry.space_group_name_H-M   'P 1'
#
loop_
_entity.id
_entity.type
_entity.pdbx_description
1 polymer ?
#
loop_
_entity_poly.entity_id
_entity_poly.type
_entity_poly.pdbx_seq_one_letter_code
_entity_poly.pdbx_strand_id
1 'polypeptide(L)'
;MEIKQKSELEFIIVMASLMSLVALSIDALLPAIADISKAIHIVNPKNNQLFITMIFLGLGFGQLISGPLSDSFGRKPIIYGGFIVFAFASLICVFASSLEIMIVGRILQGIGLSAPRTISIAMVRDRFSGNYMAKIMSFIVVIFILVPVVAPAIGKLMLDIYGWKSIFYSQLLFGFFTMIWVWKRQPETLKIAHRKKFKFSLFIEGTKEFITHKYAVIFTLFSGFITGSFMVYLSASQRIFEEQYHLKEEFPFIFAGLAISIGLATFLNGKLVVKIGMHKLVSIFTMVFTIIPVFYIVLFSGENNPSIYVLIVFFGLQFFSIGFLFGNTRALAMEHIGHIAGIGAAINGFVSTIMAVPIATFIGSYINETALPLFIGFFVCGFLSLLLIASLKFKKKEGLVLKST
;
A
#
# COMPACT_ATOMS: atom_id res chain seq x y z
N MET A 1 -1.49 -33.67 -16.71
CA MET A 1 -1.49 -33.90 -15.26
C MET A 1 -2.44 -32.89 -14.64
N GLU A 2 -3.68 -33.28 -14.35
CA GLU A 2 -4.66 -32.42 -13.67
C GLU A 2 -4.19 -32.17 -12.25
N ILE A 3 -3.79 -30.94 -11.94
CA ILE A 3 -3.47 -30.51 -10.60
C ILE A 3 -4.79 -30.41 -9.83
N LYS A 4 -5.09 -31.46 -9.07
CA LYS A 4 -6.28 -31.55 -8.24
C LYS A 4 -6.21 -30.47 -7.16
N GLN A 5 -6.99 -29.44 -7.30
CA GLN A 5 -7.04 -28.33 -6.35
C GLN A 5 -7.67 -28.80 -5.05
N LYS A 6 -6.88 -28.84 -3.99
CA LYS A 6 -7.26 -29.56 -2.76
C LYS A 6 -8.14 -28.78 -1.80
N SER A 7 -8.07 -27.48 -1.70
CA SER A 7 -9.01 -26.73 -0.84
C SER A 7 -9.05 -25.24 -1.17
N GLU A 8 -10.19 -24.62 -0.91
CA GLU A 8 -10.39 -23.17 -0.97
C GLU A 8 -9.46 -22.44 0.00
N LEU A 9 -9.24 -23.02 1.18
CA LEU A 9 -8.32 -22.49 2.18
C LEU A 9 -6.88 -22.41 1.65
N GLU A 10 -6.41 -23.45 0.95
CA GLU A 10 -5.09 -23.44 0.32
C GLU A 10 -4.94 -22.32 -0.70
N PHE A 11 -5.98 -22.09 -1.52
CA PHE A 11 -5.99 -20.99 -2.47
C PHE A 11 -5.89 -19.63 -1.76
N ILE A 12 -6.69 -19.42 -0.71
CA ILE A 12 -6.68 -18.19 0.09
C ILE A 12 -5.28 -17.93 0.68
N ILE A 13 -4.67 -18.96 1.28
CA ILE A 13 -3.34 -18.82 1.90
C ILE A 13 -2.28 -18.49 0.85
N VAL A 14 -2.30 -19.14 -0.32
CA VAL A 14 -1.34 -18.85 -1.39
C VAL A 14 -1.51 -17.42 -1.92
N MET A 15 -2.74 -16.95 -2.16
CA MET A 15 -2.98 -15.58 -2.60
C MET A 15 -2.56 -14.56 -1.52
N ALA A 16 -2.85 -14.85 -0.27
CA ALA A 16 -2.40 -14.02 0.86
C ALA A 16 -0.86 -14.00 0.96
N SER A 17 -0.17 -15.14 0.76
CA SER A 17 1.29 -15.22 0.78
C SER A 17 1.93 -14.38 -0.35
N LEU A 18 1.33 -14.38 -1.55
CA LEU A 18 1.78 -13.52 -2.65
C LEU A 18 1.67 -12.02 -2.31
N MET A 19 0.58 -11.61 -1.67
CA MET A 19 0.42 -10.23 -1.20
C MET A 19 1.34 -9.91 -0.03
N SER A 20 1.53 -10.86 0.88
CA SER A 20 2.35 -10.73 2.08
C SER A 20 3.82 -10.50 1.78
N LEU A 21 4.33 -11.01 0.65
CA LEU A 21 5.71 -10.77 0.22
C LEU A 21 6.00 -9.26 0.05
N VAL A 22 5.01 -8.48 -0.39
CA VAL A 22 5.13 -7.02 -0.52
C VAL A 22 5.24 -6.35 0.85
N ALA A 23 4.31 -6.66 1.78
CA ALA A 23 4.31 -6.09 3.12
C ALA A 23 5.59 -6.50 3.88
N LEU A 24 5.98 -7.77 3.82
CA LEU A 24 7.20 -8.26 4.45
C LEU A 24 8.44 -7.52 3.93
N SER A 25 8.50 -7.22 2.61
CA SER A 25 9.62 -6.51 2.00
C SER A 25 9.71 -5.04 2.42
N ILE A 26 8.65 -4.46 2.93
CA ILE A 26 8.59 -3.09 3.44
C ILE A 26 8.79 -3.11 4.95
N ASP A 27 7.92 -3.80 5.67
CA ASP A 27 7.75 -3.64 7.12
C ASP A 27 8.85 -4.36 7.92
N ALA A 28 9.36 -5.50 7.44
CA ALA A 28 10.48 -6.18 8.10
C ALA A 28 11.81 -5.41 8.03
N LEU A 29 11.93 -4.46 7.10
CA LEU A 29 13.14 -3.64 6.97
C LEU A 29 13.14 -2.46 7.96
N LEU A 30 11.99 -2.05 8.48
CA LEU A 30 11.85 -0.85 9.31
C LEU A 30 12.83 -0.81 10.49
N PRO A 31 12.97 -1.87 11.32
CA PRO A 31 13.91 -1.85 12.45
C PRO A 31 15.38 -1.85 12.03
N ALA A 32 15.70 -2.18 10.78
CA ALA A 32 17.08 -2.25 10.28
C ALA A 32 17.55 -0.98 9.56
N ILE A 33 16.69 0.00 9.38
CA ILE A 33 16.97 1.20 8.57
C ILE A 33 18.22 1.93 9.08
N ALA A 34 18.38 2.11 10.39
CA ALA A 34 19.54 2.77 10.98
C ALA A 34 20.83 1.98 10.77
N ASP A 35 20.77 0.65 10.91
CA ASP A 35 21.94 -0.23 10.74
C ASP A 35 22.39 -0.29 9.27
N ILE A 36 21.43 -0.32 8.34
CA ILE A 36 21.72 -0.22 6.89
C ILE A 36 22.37 1.13 6.59
N SER A 37 21.80 2.23 7.11
CA SER A 37 22.33 3.59 6.91
C SER A 37 23.80 3.69 7.33
N LYS A 38 24.14 3.15 8.50
CA LYS A 38 25.53 3.08 8.99
C LYS A 38 26.41 2.20 8.08
N ALA A 39 25.92 1.03 7.66
CA ALA A 39 26.68 0.07 6.89
C ALA A 39 27.05 0.58 5.48
N ILE A 40 26.21 1.43 4.87
CA ILE A 40 26.46 2.02 3.55
C ILE A 40 26.89 3.50 3.62
N HIS A 41 27.29 3.97 4.81
CA HIS A 41 27.87 5.30 5.07
C HIS A 41 26.98 6.47 4.63
N ILE A 42 25.67 6.44 4.94
CA ILE A 42 24.78 7.56 4.63
C ILE A 42 25.07 8.73 5.54
N VAL A 43 25.49 9.84 4.96
CA VAL A 43 25.83 11.07 5.67
C VAL A 43 24.58 11.79 6.21
N ASN A 44 23.51 11.82 5.41
CA ASN A 44 22.27 12.51 5.77
C ASN A 44 21.17 11.51 6.17
N PRO A 45 20.81 11.40 7.48
CA PRO A 45 19.78 10.47 7.96
C PRO A 45 18.40 10.68 7.31
N LYS A 46 18.12 11.88 6.77
CA LYS A 46 16.87 12.15 6.04
C LYS A 46 16.70 11.25 4.81
N ASN A 47 17.79 10.77 4.23
CA ASN A 47 17.77 9.88 3.08
C ASN A 47 17.27 8.46 3.42
N ASN A 48 17.22 8.09 4.69
CA ASN A 48 16.75 6.78 5.14
C ASN A 48 15.30 6.48 4.71
N GLN A 49 14.47 7.51 4.62
CA GLN A 49 13.09 7.38 4.12
C GLN A 49 13.02 6.85 2.69
N LEU A 50 14.09 7.04 1.89
CA LEU A 50 14.15 6.57 0.50
C LEU A 50 14.12 5.03 0.42
N PHE A 51 14.58 4.31 1.46
CA PHE A 51 14.48 2.85 1.49
C PHE A 51 13.04 2.36 1.39
N ILE A 52 12.09 3.13 1.90
CA ILE A 52 10.67 2.80 1.87
C ILE A 52 9.97 3.43 0.67
N THR A 53 10.25 4.70 0.38
CA THR A 53 9.54 5.40 -0.69
C THR A 53 9.88 4.88 -2.08
N MET A 54 11.12 4.44 -2.30
CA MET A 54 11.58 3.96 -3.61
C MET A 54 11.02 2.59 -3.99
N ILE A 55 10.76 1.70 -3.03
CA ILE A 55 10.08 0.44 -3.35
C ILE A 55 8.62 0.68 -3.78
N PHE A 56 7.95 1.67 -3.17
CA PHE A 56 6.62 2.08 -3.62
C PHE A 56 6.64 2.70 -5.01
N LEU A 57 7.67 3.51 -5.33
CA LEU A 57 7.87 4.02 -6.68
C LEU A 57 7.91 2.87 -7.70
N GLY A 58 8.73 1.87 -7.43
CA GLY A 58 8.81 0.66 -8.26
C GLY A 58 7.49 -0.10 -8.36
N LEU A 59 6.76 -0.25 -7.24
CA LEU A 59 5.43 -0.87 -7.21
C LEU A 59 4.44 -0.12 -8.12
N GLY A 60 4.45 1.21 -8.09
CA GLY A 60 3.59 2.04 -8.93
C GLY A 60 3.81 1.77 -10.41
N PHE A 61 5.04 1.88 -10.89
CA PHE A 61 5.38 1.60 -12.29
C PHE A 61 5.11 0.15 -12.68
N GLY A 62 5.48 -0.79 -11.82
CA GLY A 62 5.30 -2.22 -12.07
C GLY A 62 3.83 -2.61 -12.23
N GLN A 63 2.90 -1.99 -11.49
CA GLN A 63 1.46 -2.28 -11.58
C GLN A 63 0.89 -1.95 -12.96
N LEU A 64 1.37 -0.89 -13.62
CA LEU A 64 0.93 -0.55 -14.99
C LEU A 64 1.27 -1.63 -16.00
N ILE A 65 2.35 -2.37 -15.75
CA ILE A 65 2.91 -3.36 -16.67
C ILE A 65 2.40 -4.76 -16.34
N SER A 66 2.40 -5.14 -15.06
CA SER A 66 2.09 -6.50 -14.60
C SER A 66 0.67 -6.95 -14.93
N GLY A 67 -0.33 -6.04 -14.80
CA GLY A 67 -1.72 -6.33 -15.11
C GLY A 67 -1.92 -6.73 -16.58
N PRO A 68 -1.69 -5.82 -17.53
CA PRO A 68 -1.83 -6.08 -18.96
C PRO A 68 -0.99 -7.26 -19.46
N LEU A 69 0.25 -7.41 -19.00
CA LEU A 69 1.09 -8.54 -19.35
C LEU A 69 0.46 -9.86 -18.88
N SER A 70 -0.11 -9.90 -17.69
CA SER A 70 -0.74 -11.11 -17.16
C SER A 70 -2.04 -11.48 -17.89
N ASP A 71 -2.77 -10.49 -18.43
CA ASP A 71 -3.95 -10.71 -19.27
C ASP A 71 -3.58 -11.28 -20.64
N SER A 72 -2.33 -11.08 -21.09
CA SER A 72 -1.86 -11.55 -22.39
C SER A 72 -1.11 -12.89 -22.31
N PHE A 73 -0.18 -13.00 -21.38
CA PHE A 73 0.72 -14.16 -21.29
C PHE A 73 0.25 -15.22 -20.29
N GLY A 74 -0.73 -14.88 -19.43
CA GLY A 74 -1.19 -15.73 -18.33
C GLY A 74 -0.68 -15.21 -16.98
N ARG A 75 -1.35 -15.65 -15.91
CA ARG A 75 -1.09 -15.17 -14.53
C ARG A 75 0.25 -15.67 -14.01
N LYS A 76 0.47 -16.97 -14.10
CA LYS A 76 1.65 -17.62 -13.52
C LYS A 76 2.99 -17.15 -14.13
N PRO A 77 3.14 -17.06 -15.46
CA PRO A 77 4.40 -16.61 -16.06
C PRO A 77 4.83 -15.23 -15.56
N ILE A 78 3.87 -14.31 -15.39
CA ILE A 78 4.17 -12.95 -14.96
C ILE A 78 4.48 -12.89 -13.45
N ILE A 79 3.82 -13.73 -12.62
CA ILE A 79 4.21 -13.87 -11.20
C ILE A 79 5.66 -14.35 -11.09
N TYR A 80 6.06 -15.37 -11.87
CA TYR A 80 7.44 -15.87 -11.84
C TYR A 80 8.46 -14.85 -12.35
N GLY A 81 8.14 -14.15 -13.45
CA GLY A 81 8.97 -13.06 -13.96
C GLY A 81 9.16 -11.95 -12.92
N GLY A 82 8.07 -11.54 -12.26
CA GLY A 82 8.14 -10.57 -11.16
C GLY A 82 9.00 -11.05 -10.00
N PHE A 83 8.89 -12.32 -9.60
CA PHE A 83 9.72 -12.89 -8.55
C PHE A 83 11.21 -12.94 -8.95
N ILE A 84 11.54 -13.27 -10.19
CA ILE A 84 12.93 -13.25 -10.67
C ILE A 84 13.51 -11.83 -10.57
N VAL A 85 12.75 -10.81 -11.00
CA VAL A 85 13.16 -9.40 -10.87
C VAL A 85 13.34 -9.04 -9.39
N PHE A 86 12.39 -9.42 -8.52
CA PHE A 86 12.49 -9.20 -7.08
C PHE A 86 13.71 -9.88 -6.46
N ALA A 87 14.00 -11.12 -6.85
CA ALA A 87 15.13 -11.87 -6.33
C ALA A 87 16.47 -11.21 -6.71
N PHE A 88 16.63 -10.85 -7.98
CA PHE A 88 17.80 -10.13 -8.46
C PHE A 88 17.97 -8.78 -7.75
N ALA A 89 16.90 -8.02 -7.62
CA ALA A 89 16.91 -6.72 -6.95
C ALA A 89 17.25 -6.85 -5.45
N SER A 90 16.79 -7.92 -4.79
CA SER A 90 17.13 -8.20 -3.39
C SER A 90 18.63 -8.47 -3.23
N LEU A 91 19.24 -9.18 -4.16
CA LEU A 91 20.69 -9.36 -4.17
C LEU A 91 21.44 -8.03 -4.38
N ILE A 92 20.95 -7.14 -5.27
CA ILE A 92 21.50 -5.79 -5.39
C ILE A 92 21.47 -5.07 -4.04
N CYS A 93 20.35 -5.14 -3.31
CA CYS A 93 20.26 -4.53 -1.97
C CYS A 93 21.25 -5.14 -0.97
N VAL A 94 21.43 -6.46 -0.97
CA VAL A 94 22.36 -7.17 -0.07
C VAL A 94 23.82 -6.72 -0.29
N PHE A 95 24.19 -6.47 -1.56
CA PHE A 95 25.54 -6.04 -1.96
C PHE A 95 25.67 -4.52 -2.10
N ALA A 96 24.65 -3.75 -1.77
CA ALA A 96 24.70 -2.31 -1.84
C ALA A 96 25.79 -1.75 -0.92
N SER A 97 26.66 -0.91 -1.49
CA SER A 97 27.72 -0.17 -0.81
C SER A 97 27.49 1.33 -0.78
N SER A 98 26.44 1.81 -1.45
CA SER A 98 26.02 3.22 -1.46
C SER A 98 24.50 3.36 -1.47
N LEU A 99 24.02 4.58 -1.19
CA LEU A 99 22.61 4.92 -1.22
C LEU A 99 22.00 4.70 -2.61
N GLU A 100 22.71 5.07 -3.68
CA GLU A 100 22.24 5.00 -5.07
C GLU A 100 21.97 3.54 -5.47
N ILE A 101 22.90 2.63 -5.13
CA ILE A 101 22.75 1.20 -5.42
C ILE A 101 21.54 0.63 -4.63
N MET A 102 21.41 1.03 -3.36
CA MET A 102 20.24 0.62 -2.55
C MET A 102 18.94 1.14 -3.17
N ILE A 103 18.86 2.39 -3.58
CA ILE A 103 17.69 2.98 -4.24
C ILE A 103 17.32 2.20 -5.51
N VAL A 104 18.29 1.93 -6.38
CA VAL A 104 18.04 1.13 -7.59
C VAL A 104 17.51 -0.25 -7.24
N GLY A 105 18.12 -0.92 -6.27
CA GLY A 105 17.64 -2.21 -5.75
C GLY A 105 16.20 -2.13 -5.25
N ARG A 106 15.86 -1.12 -4.47
CA ARG A 106 14.49 -0.92 -3.92
C ARG A 106 13.46 -0.65 -5.01
N ILE A 107 13.77 0.17 -6.02
CA ILE A 107 12.88 0.39 -7.17
C ILE A 107 12.63 -0.91 -7.93
N LEU A 108 13.69 -1.66 -8.24
CA LEU A 108 13.56 -2.94 -8.94
C LEU A 108 12.81 -3.98 -8.10
N GLN A 109 13.02 -4.04 -6.77
CA GLN A 109 12.20 -4.87 -5.88
C GLN A 109 10.72 -4.52 -6.00
N GLY A 110 10.38 -3.23 -6.00
CA GLY A 110 9.00 -2.75 -6.16
C GLY A 110 8.40 -3.19 -7.48
N ILE A 111 9.14 -3.04 -8.60
CA ILE A 111 8.70 -3.51 -9.92
C ILE A 111 8.41 -5.01 -9.88
N GLY A 112 9.32 -5.82 -9.34
CA GLY A 112 9.14 -7.26 -9.24
C GLY A 112 7.93 -7.66 -8.38
N LEU A 113 7.75 -7.02 -7.23
CA LEU A 113 6.66 -7.28 -6.28
C LEU A 113 5.29 -6.83 -6.79
N SER A 114 5.23 -5.96 -7.78
CA SER A 114 3.97 -5.53 -8.38
C SER A 114 3.18 -6.68 -8.98
N ALA A 115 3.88 -7.66 -9.57
CA ALA A 115 3.28 -8.83 -10.21
C ALA A 115 2.53 -9.73 -9.19
N PRO A 116 3.17 -10.28 -8.14
CA PRO A 116 2.46 -11.09 -7.15
C PRO A 116 1.31 -10.34 -6.48
N ARG A 117 1.46 -9.03 -6.22
CA ARG A 117 0.39 -8.20 -5.63
C ARG A 117 -0.82 -8.04 -6.53
N THR A 118 -0.61 -7.64 -7.78
CA THR A 118 -1.71 -7.32 -8.71
C THR A 118 -2.39 -8.60 -9.21
N ILE A 119 -1.59 -9.63 -9.49
CA ILE A 119 -2.09 -10.84 -10.12
C ILE A 119 -2.80 -11.75 -9.12
N SER A 120 -2.43 -11.75 -7.82
CA SER A 120 -3.19 -12.48 -6.81
C SER A 120 -4.67 -12.05 -6.78
N ILE A 121 -4.93 -10.75 -6.87
CA ILE A 121 -6.29 -10.20 -6.94
C ILE A 121 -6.98 -10.63 -8.26
N ALA A 122 -6.25 -10.61 -9.38
CA ALA A 122 -6.77 -11.05 -10.66
C ALA A 122 -7.14 -12.56 -10.66
N MET A 123 -6.30 -13.41 -10.04
CA MET A 123 -6.59 -14.86 -9.91
C MET A 123 -7.84 -15.12 -9.06
N VAL A 124 -8.07 -14.32 -8.01
CA VAL A 124 -9.34 -14.40 -7.24
C VAL A 124 -10.53 -14.08 -8.15
N ARG A 125 -10.45 -13.00 -8.92
CA ARG A 125 -11.50 -12.59 -9.86
C ARG A 125 -11.74 -13.58 -10.99
N ASP A 126 -10.69 -14.21 -11.49
CA ASP A 126 -10.79 -15.20 -12.55
C ASP A 126 -11.56 -16.45 -12.09
N ARG A 127 -11.57 -16.72 -10.78
CA ARG A 127 -12.14 -17.93 -10.20
C ARG A 127 -13.46 -17.74 -9.49
N PHE A 128 -13.68 -16.59 -8.89
CA PHE A 128 -14.84 -16.29 -8.06
C PHE A 128 -15.52 -15.01 -8.54
N SER A 129 -16.83 -14.89 -8.31
CA SER A 129 -17.64 -13.73 -8.68
C SER A 129 -18.62 -13.35 -7.58
N GLY A 130 -19.15 -12.12 -7.65
CA GLY A 130 -20.19 -11.63 -6.76
C GLY A 130 -19.81 -11.68 -5.27
N ASN A 131 -20.79 -12.00 -4.43
CA ASN A 131 -20.65 -12.04 -2.96
C ASN A 131 -19.60 -13.07 -2.49
N TYR A 132 -19.42 -14.15 -3.27
CA TYR A 132 -18.44 -15.18 -2.92
C TYR A 132 -17.01 -14.71 -3.13
N MET A 133 -16.75 -13.97 -4.21
CA MET A 133 -15.47 -13.29 -4.41
C MET A 133 -15.15 -12.33 -3.25
N ALA A 134 -16.15 -11.55 -2.81
CA ALA A 134 -15.97 -10.63 -1.69
C ALA A 134 -15.60 -11.37 -0.39
N LYS A 135 -16.21 -12.52 -0.13
CA LYS A 135 -15.88 -13.39 1.00
C LYS A 135 -14.42 -13.88 0.94
N ILE A 136 -13.99 -14.40 -0.21
CA ILE A 136 -12.61 -14.88 -0.41
C ILE A 136 -11.59 -13.73 -0.23
N MET A 137 -11.86 -12.57 -0.85
CA MET A 137 -11.02 -11.38 -0.68
C MET A 137 -10.91 -10.93 0.78
N SER A 138 -12.00 -11.01 1.54
CA SER A 138 -11.98 -10.67 2.97
C SER A 138 -11.03 -11.58 3.75
N PHE A 139 -11.04 -12.89 3.52
CA PHE A 139 -10.10 -13.81 4.19
C PHE A 139 -8.64 -13.53 3.81
N ILE A 140 -8.38 -13.25 2.52
CA ILE A 140 -7.03 -12.87 2.05
C ILE A 140 -6.56 -11.59 2.74
N VAL A 141 -7.43 -10.58 2.85
CA VAL A 141 -7.12 -9.30 3.50
C VAL A 141 -6.87 -9.49 5.00
N VAL A 142 -7.64 -10.34 5.68
CA VAL A 142 -7.41 -10.65 7.11
C VAL A 142 -6.02 -11.23 7.32
N ILE A 143 -5.60 -12.21 6.50
CA ILE A 143 -4.25 -12.79 6.59
C ILE A 143 -3.20 -11.73 6.25
N PHE A 144 -3.44 -10.90 5.22
CA PHE A 144 -2.53 -9.83 4.82
C PHE A 144 -2.32 -8.79 5.93
N ILE A 145 -3.35 -8.43 6.69
CA ILE A 145 -3.26 -7.46 7.80
C ILE A 145 -2.38 -7.98 8.94
N LEU A 146 -2.28 -9.31 9.11
CA LEU A 146 -1.39 -9.88 10.12
C LEU A 146 0.10 -9.67 9.79
N VAL A 147 0.45 -9.48 8.52
CA VAL A 147 1.85 -9.33 8.11
C VAL A 147 2.49 -8.06 8.64
N PRO A 148 1.94 -6.85 8.49
CA PRO A 148 2.46 -5.64 9.14
C PRO A 148 2.56 -5.75 10.66
N VAL A 149 1.71 -6.57 11.29
CA VAL A 149 1.77 -6.81 12.75
C VAL A 149 3.01 -7.61 13.13
N VAL A 150 3.40 -8.60 12.31
CA VAL A 150 4.47 -9.56 12.64
C VAL A 150 5.80 -9.22 11.95
N ALA A 151 5.77 -8.57 10.79
CA ALA A 151 6.95 -8.34 9.97
C ALA A 151 8.06 -7.54 10.66
N PRO A 152 7.78 -6.42 11.38
CA PRO A 152 8.84 -5.71 12.09
C PRO A 152 9.49 -6.55 13.18
N ALA A 153 8.73 -7.39 13.90
CA ALA A 153 9.26 -8.28 14.92
C ALA A 153 10.18 -9.35 14.30
N ILE A 154 9.78 -9.95 13.17
CA ILE A 154 10.64 -10.87 12.41
C ILE A 154 11.89 -10.13 11.92
N GLY A 155 11.73 -8.91 11.39
CA GLY A 155 12.84 -8.09 10.93
C GLY A 155 13.84 -7.79 12.04
N LYS A 156 13.36 -7.41 13.24
CA LYS A 156 14.18 -7.17 14.42
C LYS A 156 14.93 -8.44 14.84
N LEU A 157 14.25 -9.59 14.91
CA LEU A 157 14.87 -10.87 15.25
C LEU A 157 15.98 -11.23 14.25
N MET A 158 15.72 -11.07 12.94
CA MET A 158 16.74 -11.34 11.91
C MET A 158 17.93 -10.39 12.03
N LEU A 159 17.66 -9.10 12.28
CA LEU A 159 18.68 -8.09 12.49
C LEU A 159 19.61 -8.44 13.65
N ASP A 160 19.03 -8.80 14.80
CA ASP A 160 19.77 -9.02 16.05
C ASP A 160 20.63 -10.29 15.98
N ILE A 161 20.18 -11.36 15.28
CA ILE A 161 20.91 -12.63 15.21
C ILE A 161 21.90 -12.65 14.05
N TYR A 162 21.53 -12.17 12.87
CA TYR A 162 22.28 -12.36 11.62
C TYR A 162 22.63 -11.06 10.90
N GLY A 163 22.23 -9.90 11.44
CA GLY A 163 22.44 -8.58 10.84
C GLY A 163 21.46 -8.28 9.70
N TRP A 164 21.47 -7.03 9.22
CA TRP A 164 20.46 -6.48 8.31
C TRP A 164 20.32 -7.22 6.96
N LYS A 165 21.41 -7.81 6.44
CA LYS A 165 21.38 -8.56 5.17
C LYS A 165 20.46 -9.77 5.22
N SER A 166 20.34 -10.38 6.40
CA SER A 166 19.50 -11.57 6.62
C SER A 166 18.02 -11.31 6.38
N ILE A 167 17.57 -10.07 6.53
CA ILE A 167 16.20 -9.67 6.26
C ILE A 167 15.88 -9.87 4.77
N PHE A 168 16.78 -9.47 3.87
CA PHE A 168 16.62 -9.70 2.42
C PHE A 168 16.64 -11.19 2.08
N TYR A 169 17.54 -11.97 2.70
CA TYR A 169 17.59 -13.42 2.51
C TYR A 169 16.32 -14.12 3.02
N SER A 170 15.76 -13.69 4.15
CA SER A 170 14.50 -14.24 4.66
C SER A 170 13.32 -13.96 3.72
N GLN A 171 13.27 -12.78 3.13
CA GLN A 171 12.27 -12.40 2.12
C GLN A 171 12.42 -13.24 0.85
N LEU A 172 13.64 -13.47 0.39
CA LEU A 172 13.94 -14.34 -0.75
C LEU A 172 13.50 -15.78 -0.48
N LEU A 173 13.79 -16.30 0.70
CA LEU A 173 13.41 -17.64 1.10
C LEU A 173 11.90 -17.81 1.16
N PHE A 174 11.20 -16.86 1.78
CA PHE A 174 9.73 -16.84 1.81
C PHE A 174 9.13 -16.76 0.39
N GLY A 175 9.65 -15.88 -0.46
CA GLY A 175 9.24 -15.77 -1.84
C GLY A 175 9.50 -17.05 -2.63
N PHE A 176 10.65 -17.68 -2.48
CA PHE A 176 11.01 -18.92 -3.15
C PHE A 176 10.04 -20.06 -2.79
N PHE A 177 9.73 -20.26 -1.51
CA PHE A 177 8.75 -21.25 -1.08
C PHE A 177 7.35 -20.94 -1.60
N THR A 178 6.96 -19.66 -1.60
CA THR A 178 5.69 -19.22 -2.17
C THR A 178 5.63 -19.53 -3.67
N MET A 179 6.71 -19.30 -4.44
CA MET A 179 6.76 -19.62 -5.87
C MET A 179 6.67 -21.12 -6.14
N ILE A 180 7.35 -21.96 -5.34
CA ILE A 180 7.23 -23.43 -5.43
C ILE A 180 5.79 -23.84 -5.15
N TRP A 181 5.15 -23.24 -4.16
CA TRP A 181 3.76 -23.53 -3.82
C TRP A 181 2.80 -23.16 -4.95
N VAL A 182 2.94 -21.95 -5.53
CA VAL A 182 2.20 -21.54 -6.73
C VAL A 182 2.44 -22.51 -7.89
N TRP A 183 3.70 -22.90 -8.11
CA TRP A 183 4.04 -23.82 -9.20
C TRP A 183 3.35 -25.18 -9.08
N LYS A 184 3.46 -25.80 -7.91
CA LYS A 184 2.98 -27.17 -7.68
C LYS A 184 1.46 -27.26 -7.48
N ARG A 185 0.84 -26.22 -6.95
CA ARG A 185 -0.53 -26.32 -6.40
C ARG A 185 -1.54 -25.41 -7.08
N GLN A 186 -1.11 -24.33 -7.71
CA GLN A 186 -2.04 -23.41 -8.37
C GLN A 186 -2.05 -23.66 -9.89
N PRO A 187 -3.21 -23.99 -10.47
CA PRO A 187 -3.37 -24.02 -11.93
C PRO A 187 -3.33 -22.58 -12.47
N GLU A 188 -3.05 -22.46 -13.79
CA GLU A 188 -3.27 -21.19 -14.49
C GLU A 188 -4.77 -20.86 -14.46
N THR A 189 -5.12 -19.63 -13.99
CA THR A 189 -6.53 -19.24 -13.84
C THR A 189 -7.07 -18.58 -15.09
N LEU A 190 -6.22 -17.96 -15.92
CA LEU A 190 -6.63 -17.33 -17.17
C LEU A 190 -6.65 -18.33 -18.31
N LYS A 191 -7.85 -18.74 -18.74
CA LYS A 191 -8.03 -19.63 -19.90
C LYS A 191 -7.45 -19.00 -21.16
N ILE A 192 -6.84 -19.82 -22.03
CA ILE A 192 -6.21 -19.37 -23.29
C ILE A 192 -7.20 -18.57 -24.15
N ALA A 193 -8.46 -19.01 -24.21
CA ALA A 193 -9.54 -18.33 -24.94
C ALA A 193 -9.83 -16.90 -24.43
N HIS A 194 -9.51 -16.60 -23.16
CA HIS A 194 -9.75 -15.28 -22.57
C HIS A 194 -8.51 -14.39 -22.58
N ARG A 195 -7.38 -14.87 -23.12
CA ARG A 195 -6.18 -14.06 -23.24
C ARG A 195 -6.37 -12.96 -24.26
N LYS A 196 -6.05 -11.74 -23.89
CA LYS A 196 -6.12 -10.58 -24.78
C LYS A 196 -4.77 -10.38 -25.44
N LYS A 197 -4.75 -10.09 -26.74
CA LYS A 197 -3.49 -9.64 -27.38
C LYS A 197 -3.04 -8.35 -26.69
N PHE A 198 -1.78 -8.30 -26.27
CA PHE A 198 -1.20 -7.09 -25.72
C PHE A 198 -1.25 -5.98 -26.78
N LYS A 199 -2.09 -4.98 -26.55
CA LYS A 199 -2.20 -3.80 -27.40
C LYS A 199 -2.02 -2.58 -26.49
N PHE A 200 -0.94 -1.88 -26.66
CA PHE A 200 -0.69 -0.66 -25.93
C PHE A 200 -1.74 0.43 -26.22
N SER A 201 -2.34 0.40 -27.42
CA SER A 201 -3.46 1.30 -27.77
C SER A 201 -4.66 1.17 -26.84
N LEU A 202 -5.04 -0.04 -26.41
CA LEU A 202 -6.14 -0.24 -25.46
C LEU A 202 -5.87 0.40 -24.10
N PHE A 203 -4.61 0.39 -23.67
CA PHE A 203 -4.22 1.06 -22.42
C PHE A 203 -4.31 2.59 -22.59
N ILE A 204 -3.86 3.13 -23.72
CA ILE A 204 -3.97 4.58 -24.02
C ILE A 204 -5.43 5.00 -24.10
N GLU A 205 -6.26 4.25 -24.81
CA GLU A 205 -7.71 4.53 -24.95
C GLU A 205 -8.41 4.49 -23.58
N GLY A 206 -8.19 3.44 -22.79
CA GLY A 206 -8.73 3.33 -21.45
C GLY A 206 -8.21 4.43 -20.51
N THR A 207 -6.96 4.87 -20.67
CA THR A 207 -6.42 6.01 -19.91
C THR A 207 -7.09 7.32 -20.31
N LYS A 208 -7.30 7.57 -21.61
CA LYS A 208 -8.03 8.74 -22.09
C LYS A 208 -9.44 8.74 -21.53
N GLU A 209 -10.15 7.61 -21.61
CA GLU A 209 -11.49 7.47 -21.04
C GLU A 209 -11.49 7.72 -19.53
N PHE A 210 -10.56 7.11 -18.79
CA PHE A 210 -10.42 7.31 -17.34
C PHE A 210 -10.33 8.79 -16.97
N ILE A 211 -9.50 9.56 -17.67
CA ILE A 211 -9.28 11.00 -17.39
C ILE A 211 -10.54 11.81 -17.65
N THR A 212 -11.43 11.41 -18.57
CA THR A 212 -12.70 12.10 -18.81
C THR A 212 -13.72 11.88 -17.68
N HIS A 213 -13.59 10.80 -16.93
CA HIS A 213 -14.48 10.50 -15.81
C HIS A 213 -14.06 11.23 -14.53
N LYS A 214 -14.67 12.38 -14.28
CA LYS A 214 -14.38 13.27 -13.15
C LYS A 214 -14.35 12.54 -11.79
N TYR A 215 -15.30 11.62 -11.55
CA TYR A 215 -15.35 10.84 -10.32
C TYR A 215 -14.12 9.93 -10.16
N ALA A 216 -13.73 9.24 -11.22
CA ALA A 216 -12.55 8.36 -11.20
C ALA A 216 -11.28 9.15 -10.90
N VAL A 217 -11.09 10.30 -11.56
CA VAL A 217 -9.93 11.17 -11.33
C VAL A 217 -9.91 11.70 -9.89
N ILE A 218 -11.02 12.25 -9.41
CA ILE A 218 -11.10 12.85 -8.06
C ILE A 218 -10.81 11.82 -6.97
N PHE A 219 -11.45 10.64 -7.03
CA PHE A 219 -11.20 9.60 -6.02
C PHE A 219 -9.82 8.94 -6.15
N THR A 220 -9.20 9.02 -7.34
CA THR A 220 -7.80 8.60 -7.52
C THR A 220 -6.84 9.59 -6.87
N LEU A 221 -7.02 10.89 -7.07
CA LEU A 221 -6.23 11.92 -6.39
C LEU A 221 -6.44 11.85 -4.87
N PHE A 222 -7.66 11.64 -4.43
CA PHE A 222 -7.99 11.40 -3.03
C PHE A 222 -7.21 10.20 -2.47
N SER A 223 -7.25 9.06 -3.17
CA SER A 223 -6.48 7.87 -2.80
C SER A 223 -4.97 8.16 -2.72
N GLY A 224 -4.47 9.05 -3.58
CA GLY A 224 -3.08 9.52 -3.57
C GLY A 224 -2.74 10.28 -2.28
N PHE A 225 -3.57 11.22 -1.84
CA PHE A 225 -3.35 11.96 -0.59
C PHE A 225 -3.38 11.06 0.64
N ILE A 226 -4.34 10.13 0.73
CA ILE A 226 -4.41 9.20 1.87
C ILE A 226 -3.25 8.19 1.85
N THR A 227 -2.90 7.67 0.69
CA THR A 227 -1.73 6.78 0.56
C THR A 227 -0.44 7.52 0.89
N GLY A 228 -0.31 8.78 0.43
CA GLY A 228 0.85 9.61 0.70
C GLY A 228 1.02 9.90 2.18
N SER A 229 -0.04 10.30 2.86
CA SER A 229 -0.01 10.57 4.29
C SER A 229 0.39 9.33 5.11
N PHE A 230 -0.14 8.15 4.76
CA PHE A 230 0.26 6.90 5.40
C PHE A 230 1.72 6.52 5.08
N MET A 231 2.18 6.78 3.86
CA MET A 231 3.58 6.52 3.47
C MET A 231 4.57 7.41 4.23
N VAL A 232 4.20 8.66 4.56
CA VAL A 232 5.03 9.52 5.46
C VAL A 232 5.28 8.80 6.78
N TYR A 233 4.21 8.28 7.41
CA TYR A 233 4.35 7.52 8.64
C TYR A 233 5.25 6.28 8.45
N LEU A 234 5.00 5.45 7.43
CA LEU A 234 5.81 4.26 7.19
C LEU A 234 7.30 4.59 7.06
N SER A 235 7.63 5.66 6.32
CA SER A 235 9.01 6.05 6.06
C SER A 235 9.69 6.76 7.23
N ALA A 236 8.92 7.35 8.16
CA ALA A 236 9.42 8.11 9.30
C ALA A 236 9.24 7.39 10.64
N SER A 237 8.49 6.28 10.69
CA SER A 237 8.13 5.58 11.93
C SER A 237 9.33 5.17 12.76
N GLN A 238 10.38 4.64 12.13
CA GLN A 238 11.61 4.27 12.80
C GLN A 238 12.26 5.50 13.47
N ARG A 239 12.37 6.61 12.76
CA ARG A 239 12.93 7.85 13.32
C ARG A 239 12.11 8.36 14.50
N ILE A 240 10.78 8.35 14.40
CA ILE A 240 9.91 8.83 15.48
C ILE A 240 10.09 7.94 16.72
N PHE A 241 9.91 6.63 16.61
CA PHE A 241 9.89 5.77 17.78
C PHE A 241 11.28 5.45 18.33
N GLU A 242 12.28 5.22 17.48
CA GLU A 242 13.63 4.85 17.94
C GLU A 242 14.51 6.06 18.25
N GLU A 243 14.49 7.12 17.42
CA GLU A 243 15.40 8.27 17.60
C GLU A 243 14.80 9.34 18.51
N GLN A 244 13.49 9.71 18.35
CA GLN A 244 12.87 10.77 19.15
C GLN A 244 12.39 10.26 20.52
N TYR A 245 11.86 9.04 20.60
CA TYR A 245 11.33 8.45 21.84
C TYR A 245 12.24 7.40 22.48
N HIS A 246 13.35 7.01 21.84
CA HIS A 246 14.31 6.00 22.29
C HIS A 246 13.70 4.62 22.57
N LEU A 247 12.66 4.24 21.83
CA LEU A 247 11.87 3.01 21.98
C LEU A 247 12.22 1.98 20.90
N LYS A 248 13.52 1.63 20.78
CA LYS A 248 14.01 0.69 19.76
C LYS A 248 13.45 -0.72 19.95
N GLU A 249 13.38 -1.19 21.20
CA GLU A 249 12.89 -2.54 21.52
C GLU A 249 11.36 -2.63 21.44
N GLU A 250 10.65 -1.55 21.78
CA GLU A 250 9.19 -1.47 21.78
C GLU A 250 8.61 -1.15 20.39
N PHE A 251 9.42 -0.61 19.48
CA PHE A 251 8.97 -0.17 18.16
C PHE A 251 8.17 -1.24 17.40
N PRO A 252 8.60 -2.53 17.30
CA PRO A 252 7.82 -3.55 16.60
C PRO A 252 6.42 -3.76 17.19
N PHE A 253 6.29 -3.68 18.52
CA PHE A 253 5.00 -3.86 19.21
C PHE A 253 4.08 -2.67 19.03
N ILE A 254 4.63 -1.44 19.07
CA ILE A 254 3.88 -0.21 18.79
C ILE A 254 3.36 -0.22 17.36
N PHE A 255 4.24 -0.56 16.41
CA PHE A 255 3.87 -0.66 14.99
C PHE A 255 2.76 -1.70 14.77
N ALA A 256 2.87 -2.87 15.41
CA ALA A 256 1.85 -3.91 15.38
C ALA A 256 0.51 -3.42 15.94
N GLY A 257 0.50 -2.75 17.08
CA GLY A 257 -0.69 -2.17 17.71
C GLY A 257 -1.41 -1.17 16.78
N LEU A 258 -0.64 -0.31 16.13
CA LEU A 258 -1.18 0.66 15.17
C LEU A 258 -1.71 -0.01 13.89
N ALA A 259 -1.06 -1.07 13.41
CA ALA A 259 -1.57 -1.87 12.28
C ALA A 259 -2.90 -2.55 12.62
N ILE A 260 -3.08 -3.03 13.85
CA ILE A 260 -4.36 -3.58 14.33
C ILE A 260 -5.48 -2.54 14.27
N SER A 261 -5.20 -1.26 14.54
CA SER A 261 -6.20 -0.18 14.42
C SER A 261 -6.74 -0.07 12.99
N ILE A 262 -5.87 -0.13 11.97
CA ILE A 262 -6.29 -0.17 10.55
C ILE A 262 -7.12 -1.42 10.27
N GLY A 263 -6.68 -2.57 10.76
CA GLY A 263 -7.36 -3.85 10.57
C GLY A 263 -8.77 -3.86 11.16
N LEU A 264 -8.91 -3.38 12.38
CA LEU A 264 -10.21 -3.26 13.07
C LEU A 264 -11.16 -2.32 12.30
N ALA A 265 -10.67 -1.17 11.87
CA ALA A 265 -11.45 -0.22 11.09
C ALA A 265 -11.89 -0.81 9.75
N THR A 266 -11.01 -1.53 9.05
CA THR A 266 -11.32 -2.21 7.79
C THR A 266 -12.38 -3.30 7.99
N PHE A 267 -12.30 -4.07 9.08
CA PHE A 267 -13.31 -5.06 9.44
C PHE A 267 -14.67 -4.42 9.72
N LEU A 268 -14.69 -3.35 10.51
CA LEU A 268 -15.91 -2.59 10.80
C LEU A 268 -16.50 -1.95 9.54
N ASN A 269 -15.63 -1.43 8.65
CA ASN A 269 -16.04 -0.91 7.35
C ASN A 269 -16.81 -1.95 6.54
N GLY A 270 -16.36 -3.20 6.49
CA GLY A 270 -17.05 -4.27 5.79
C GLY A 270 -18.50 -4.48 6.26
N LYS A 271 -18.77 -4.28 7.56
CA LYS A 271 -20.13 -4.36 8.13
C LYS A 271 -20.96 -3.08 7.90
N LEU A 272 -20.32 -1.92 8.00
CA LEU A 272 -21.01 -0.63 7.97
C LEU A 272 -21.27 -0.14 6.56
N VAL A 273 -20.43 -0.47 5.59
CA VAL A 273 -20.55 0.02 4.21
C VAL A 273 -21.86 -0.42 3.55
N VAL A 274 -22.35 -1.61 3.87
CA VAL A 274 -23.62 -2.13 3.35
C VAL A 274 -24.82 -1.34 3.89
N LYS A 275 -24.73 -0.84 5.14
CA LYS A 275 -25.82 -0.11 5.82
C LYS A 275 -25.78 1.39 5.54
N ILE A 276 -24.60 1.98 5.52
CA ILE A 276 -24.39 3.44 5.50
C ILE A 276 -24.05 3.94 4.09
N GLY A 277 -23.40 3.11 3.26
CA GLY A 277 -22.92 3.43 1.92
C GLY A 277 -21.51 4.05 1.91
N MET A 278 -20.76 3.77 0.84
CA MET A 278 -19.37 4.20 0.66
C MET A 278 -19.20 5.73 0.72
N HIS A 279 -20.03 6.48 0.01
CA HIS A 279 -19.94 7.95 -0.06
C HIS A 279 -20.07 8.61 1.32
N LYS A 280 -21.01 8.15 2.13
CA LYS A 280 -21.24 8.70 3.48
C LYS A 280 -20.10 8.35 4.42
N LEU A 281 -19.61 7.11 4.39
CA LEU A 281 -18.48 6.67 5.20
C LEU A 281 -17.20 7.45 4.83
N VAL A 282 -16.90 7.59 3.53
CA VAL A 282 -15.75 8.40 3.08
C VAL A 282 -15.87 9.84 3.55
N SER A 283 -17.06 10.46 3.44
CA SER A 283 -17.24 11.85 3.90
C SER A 283 -17.01 12.00 5.41
N ILE A 284 -17.58 11.08 6.23
CA ILE A 284 -17.43 11.11 7.69
C ILE A 284 -15.95 10.91 8.08
N PHE A 285 -15.34 9.84 7.59
CA PHE A 285 -13.97 9.50 8.00
C PHE A 285 -12.90 10.42 7.41
N THR A 286 -13.18 11.13 6.30
CA THR A 286 -12.30 12.22 5.84
C THR A 286 -12.36 13.42 6.78
N MET A 287 -13.55 13.79 7.29
CA MET A 287 -13.67 14.84 8.30
C MET A 287 -12.91 14.44 9.58
N VAL A 288 -13.10 13.22 10.09
CA VAL A 288 -12.40 12.73 11.28
C VAL A 288 -10.89 12.73 11.05
N PHE A 289 -10.43 12.20 9.90
CA PHE A 289 -9.02 12.19 9.50
C PHE A 289 -8.40 13.59 9.45
N THR A 290 -9.18 14.62 9.10
CA THR A 290 -8.71 16.00 9.04
C THR A 290 -8.76 16.69 10.40
N ILE A 291 -9.73 16.38 11.24
CA ILE A 291 -9.92 17.02 12.55
C ILE A 291 -8.89 16.54 13.57
N ILE A 292 -8.54 15.25 13.60
CA ILE A 292 -7.58 14.68 14.53
C ILE A 292 -6.24 15.44 14.51
N PRO A 293 -5.59 15.67 13.34
CA PRO A 293 -4.35 16.43 13.29
C PRO A 293 -4.49 17.88 13.77
N VAL A 294 -5.66 18.52 13.55
CA VAL A 294 -5.91 19.88 14.07
C VAL A 294 -5.79 19.90 15.59
N PHE A 295 -6.40 18.94 16.28
CA PHE A 295 -6.26 18.83 17.73
C PHE A 295 -4.80 18.61 18.14
N TYR A 296 -4.08 17.71 17.44
CA TYR A 296 -2.65 17.50 17.71
C TYR A 296 -1.84 18.79 17.54
N ILE A 297 -2.03 19.50 16.44
CA ILE A 297 -1.31 20.75 16.15
C ILE A 297 -1.61 21.80 17.21
N VAL A 298 -2.89 22.00 17.59
CA VAL A 298 -3.28 22.99 18.60
C VAL A 298 -2.69 22.66 19.98
N LEU A 299 -2.65 21.39 20.36
CA LEU A 299 -2.19 20.98 21.68
C LEU A 299 -0.65 20.88 21.78
N PHE A 300 0.04 20.57 20.69
CA PHE A 300 1.46 20.22 20.67
C PHE A 300 2.27 20.99 19.62
N SER A 301 1.91 22.27 19.35
CA SER A 301 2.66 23.16 18.46
C SER A 301 4.00 23.66 19.05
N GLY A 302 4.32 23.31 20.30
CA GLY A 302 5.59 23.62 20.94
C GLY A 302 6.76 22.78 20.45
N GLU A 303 7.94 22.99 21.07
CA GLU A 303 9.18 22.33 20.65
C GLU A 303 9.31 20.86 21.07
N ASN A 304 8.46 20.39 21.98
CA ASN A 304 8.55 19.03 22.54
C ASN A 304 7.44 18.10 22.05
N ASN A 305 7.80 16.84 21.82
CA ASN A 305 6.82 15.79 21.58
C ASN A 305 5.94 15.54 22.82
N PRO A 306 4.65 15.18 22.67
CA PRO A 306 3.81 14.70 23.78
C PRO A 306 4.35 13.39 24.35
N SER A 307 3.77 12.91 25.47
CA SER A 307 4.08 11.56 25.94
C SER A 307 3.77 10.52 24.87
N ILE A 308 4.53 9.41 24.86
CA ILE A 308 4.36 8.34 23.86
C ILE A 308 2.92 7.77 23.84
N TYR A 309 2.27 7.68 24.99
CA TYR A 309 0.89 7.19 25.08
C TYR A 309 -0.10 8.09 24.34
N VAL A 310 0.08 9.40 24.46
CA VAL A 310 -0.73 10.39 23.74
C VAL A 310 -0.47 10.28 22.24
N LEU A 311 0.77 10.18 21.81
CA LEU A 311 1.13 10.02 20.40
C LEU A 311 0.51 8.75 19.80
N ILE A 312 0.57 7.61 20.51
CA ILE A 312 -0.04 6.34 20.07
C ILE A 312 -1.56 6.49 19.93
N VAL A 313 -2.24 7.20 20.83
CA VAL A 313 -3.68 7.45 20.71
C VAL A 313 -3.99 8.26 19.44
N PHE A 314 -3.26 9.33 19.19
CA PHE A 314 -3.46 10.14 17.98
C PHE A 314 -3.20 9.34 16.69
N PHE A 315 -2.12 8.56 16.64
CA PHE A 315 -1.87 7.66 15.51
C PHE A 315 -2.95 6.58 15.37
N GLY A 316 -3.39 5.99 16.48
CA GLY A 316 -4.44 4.97 16.49
C GLY A 316 -5.75 5.48 15.89
N LEU A 317 -6.18 6.68 16.28
CA LEU A 317 -7.37 7.34 15.73
C LEU A 317 -7.20 7.70 14.26
N GLN A 318 -6.01 8.19 13.88
CA GLN A 318 -5.69 8.52 12.49
C GLN A 318 -5.75 7.29 11.60
N PHE A 319 -5.15 6.17 12.05
CA PHE A 319 -5.12 4.91 11.30
C PHE A 319 -6.46 4.20 11.27
N PHE A 320 -7.27 4.35 12.31
CA PHE A 320 -8.65 3.91 12.29
C PHE A 320 -9.43 4.61 11.15
N SER A 321 -9.23 5.91 10.98
CA SER A 321 -9.83 6.65 9.87
C SER A 321 -9.33 6.15 8.50
N ILE A 322 -8.03 5.90 8.36
CA ILE A 322 -7.42 5.34 7.14
C ILE A 322 -8.04 4.00 6.76
N GLY A 323 -8.32 3.11 7.73
CA GLY A 323 -8.93 1.81 7.50
C GLY A 323 -10.31 1.90 6.81
N PHE A 324 -11.08 2.94 7.09
CA PHE A 324 -12.34 3.21 6.37
C PHE A 324 -12.10 3.84 4.99
N LEU A 325 -11.03 4.60 4.82
CA LEU A 325 -10.79 5.35 3.59
C LEU A 325 -10.18 4.50 2.47
N PHE A 326 -9.18 3.67 2.74
CA PHE A 326 -8.41 2.95 1.71
C PHE A 326 -9.25 2.12 0.75
N GLY A 327 -10.17 1.31 1.28
CA GLY A 327 -11.02 0.43 0.47
C GLY A 327 -12.08 1.21 -0.30
N ASN A 328 -12.79 2.09 0.41
CA ASN A 328 -13.93 2.81 -0.13
C ASN A 328 -13.53 3.82 -1.22
N THR A 329 -12.41 4.52 -1.07
CA THR A 329 -11.96 5.50 -2.09
C THR A 329 -11.58 4.83 -3.40
N ARG A 330 -10.91 3.67 -3.34
CA ARG A 330 -10.59 2.87 -4.53
C ARG A 330 -11.84 2.31 -5.20
N ALA A 331 -12.82 1.87 -4.41
CA ALA A 331 -14.09 1.38 -4.95
C ALA A 331 -14.87 2.52 -5.65
N LEU A 332 -14.94 3.71 -5.03
CA LEU A 332 -15.57 4.89 -5.62
C LEU A 332 -14.87 5.37 -6.90
N ALA A 333 -13.54 5.27 -6.97
CA ALA A 333 -12.81 5.58 -8.21
C ALA A 333 -13.23 4.68 -9.38
N MET A 334 -13.68 3.45 -9.11
CA MET A 334 -14.08 2.46 -10.13
C MET A 334 -15.60 2.41 -10.37
N GLU A 335 -16.41 3.10 -9.57
CA GLU A 335 -17.86 2.96 -9.54
C GLU A 335 -18.52 3.21 -10.92
N HIS A 336 -18.02 4.20 -11.68
CA HIS A 336 -18.61 4.59 -12.96
C HIS A 336 -17.86 4.06 -14.20
N ILE A 337 -16.77 3.32 -14.01
CA ILE A 337 -15.89 2.83 -15.10
C ILE A 337 -15.71 1.32 -15.06
N GLY A 338 -16.75 0.59 -14.64
CA GLY A 338 -16.70 -0.87 -14.46
C GLY A 338 -16.24 -1.66 -15.70
N HIS A 339 -16.55 -1.19 -16.89
CA HIS A 339 -16.16 -1.82 -18.17
C HIS A 339 -14.64 -1.72 -18.46
N ILE A 340 -13.95 -0.72 -17.91
CA ILE A 340 -12.48 -0.57 -17.95
C ILE A 340 -11.84 -0.72 -16.58
N ALA A 341 -12.51 -1.41 -15.63
CA ALA A 341 -12.08 -1.48 -14.22
C ALA A 341 -10.64 -1.98 -14.04
N GLY A 342 -10.15 -2.87 -14.91
CA GLY A 342 -8.76 -3.35 -14.86
C GLY A 342 -7.75 -2.23 -15.14
N ILE A 343 -7.96 -1.44 -16.18
CA ILE A 343 -7.13 -0.28 -16.54
C ILE A 343 -7.30 0.79 -15.47
N GLY A 344 -8.53 1.08 -15.05
CA GLY A 344 -8.84 2.03 -14.00
C GLY A 344 -8.14 1.72 -12.68
N ALA A 345 -8.14 0.47 -12.25
CA ALA A 345 -7.45 0.03 -11.02
C ALA A 345 -5.92 0.18 -11.14
N ALA A 346 -5.34 -0.12 -12.32
CA ALA A 346 -3.91 0.08 -12.57
C ALA A 346 -3.54 1.56 -12.52
N ILE A 347 -4.34 2.44 -13.13
CA ILE A 347 -4.13 3.89 -13.11
C ILE A 347 -4.30 4.43 -11.67
N ASN A 348 -5.36 4.03 -10.96
CA ASN A 348 -5.58 4.42 -9.57
C ASN A 348 -4.40 4.02 -8.68
N GLY A 349 -3.92 2.78 -8.80
CA GLY A 349 -2.77 2.29 -8.05
C GLY A 349 -1.49 3.06 -8.39
N PHE A 350 -1.22 3.27 -9.67
CA PHE A 350 -0.06 4.03 -10.14
C PHE A 350 -0.08 5.48 -9.65
N VAL A 351 -1.15 6.22 -9.96
CA VAL A 351 -1.27 7.64 -9.61
C VAL A 351 -1.21 7.83 -8.09
N SER A 352 -1.93 7.00 -7.32
CA SER A 352 -1.89 7.07 -5.85
C SER A 352 -0.48 6.86 -5.31
N THR A 353 0.29 5.95 -5.89
CA THR A 353 1.65 5.63 -5.43
C THR A 353 2.64 6.72 -5.88
N ILE A 354 2.54 7.20 -7.12
CA ILE A 354 3.40 8.27 -7.63
C ILE A 354 3.19 9.59 -6.86
N MET A 355 1.95 9.89 -6.47
CA MET A 355 1.66 11.04 -5.59
C MET A 355 2.21 10.81 -4.17
N ALA A 356 2.12 9.59 -3.66
CA ALA A 356 2.53 9.29 -2.30
C ALA A 356 4.04 9.44 -2.08
N VAL A 357 4.86 9.12 -3.08
CA VAL A 357 6.33 9.23 -2.97
C VAL A 357 6.80 10.67 -2.69
N PRO A 358 6.48 11.69 -3.50
CA PRO A 358 6.90 13.06 -3.21
C PRO A 358 6.26 13.61 -1.93
N ILE A 359 5.00 13.27 -1.62
CA ILE A 359 4.36 13.65 -0.36
C ILE A 359 5.16 13.11 0.83
N ALA A 360 5.50 11.82 0.81
CA ALA A 360 6.26 11.19 1.88
C ALA A 360 7.68 11.76 1.99
N THR A 361 8.36 11.95 0.87
CA THR A 361 9.72 12.49 0.85
C THR A 361 9.76 13.93 1.34
N PHE A 362 8.83 14.77 0.88
CA PHE A 362 8.76 16.18 1.27
C PHE A 362 8.44 16.33 2.76
N ILE A 363 7.32 15.76 3.23
CA ILE A 363 6.92 15.88 4.64
C ILE A 363 7.95 15.20 5.55
N GLY A 364 8.42 14.00 5.18
CA GLY A 364 9.40 13.24 5.94
C GLY A 364 10.73 13.96 6.14
N SER A 365 11.12 14.87 5.22
CA SER A 365 12.34 15.69 5.35
C SER A 365 12.28 16.71 6.49
N TYR A 366 11.09 17.07 6.95
CA TYR A 366 10.87 17.99 8.08
C TYR A 366 10.71 17.28 9.43
N ILE A 367 10.56 15.95 9.44
CA ILE A 367 10.46 15.17 10.68
C ILE A 367 11.86 14.96 11.25
N ASN A 368 12.31 15.88 12.12
CA ASN A 368 13.62 15.81 12.77
C ASN A 368 13.45 15.49 14.26
N GLU A 369 13.05 16.48 15.07
CA GLU A 369 12.98 16.40 16.52
C GLU A 369 11.57 16.07 17.04
N THR A 370 10.54 16.38 16.24
CA THR A 370 9.16 16.17 16.65
C THR A 370 8.33 15.47 15.57
N ALA A 371 7.22 14.84 15.98
CA ALA A 371 6.23 14.26 15.09
C ALA A 371 5.26 15.31 14.48
N LEU A 372 5.35 16.57 14.88
CA LEU A 372 4.45 17.66 14.44
C LEU A 372 4.36 17.79 12.91
N PRO A 373 5.47 17.76 12.12
CA PRO A 373 5.38 17.85 10.66
C PRO A 373 4.56 16.74 10.02
N LEU A 374 4.54 15.53 10.61
CA LEU A 374 3.72 14.42 10.15
C LEU A 374 2.21 14.75 10.31
N PHE A 375 1.82 15.29 11.46
CA PHE A 375 0.42 15.68 11.69
C PHE A 375 0.01 16.87 10.83
N ILE A 376 0.90 17.82 10.55
CA ILE A 376 0.66 18.88 9.56
C ILE A 376 0.44 18.24 8.16
N GLY A 377 1.22 17.24 7.80
CA GLY A 377 1.05 16.49 6.57
C GLY A 377 -0.30 15.76 6.49
N PHE A 378 -0.75 15.12 7.57
CA PHE A 378 -2.08 14.51 7.67
C PHE A 378 -3.20 15.56 7.47
N PHE A 379 -3.08 16.71 8.14
CA PHE A 379 -4.03 17.81 7.99
C PHE A 379 -4.11 18.29 6.55
N VAL A 380 -2.98 18.60 5.91
CA VAL A 380 -2.95 19.10 4.52
C VAL A 380 -3.56 18.07 3.57
N CYS A 381 -3.16 16.79 3.67
CA CYS A 381 -3.72 15.73 2.82
C CYS A 381 -5.23 15.53 3.06
N GLY A 382 -5.68 15.59 4.31
CA GLY A 382 -7.09 15.50 4.67
C GLY A 382 -7.90 16.67 4.14
N PHE A 383 -7.39 17.89 4.31
CA PHE A 383 -8.03 19.12 3.83
C PHE A 383 -8.17 19.14 2.31
N LEU A 384 -7.10 18.80 1.58
CA LEU A 384 -7.14 18.67 0.12
C LEU A 384 -8.15 17.60 -0.33
N SER A 385 -8.23 16.49 0.41
CA SER A 385 -9.22 15.44 0.16
C SER A 385 -10.66 15.92 0.39
N LEU A 386 -10.92 16.76 1.40
CA LEU A 386 -12.23 17.38 1.63
C LEU A 386 -12.59 18.34 0.50
N LEU A 387 -11.64 19.14 0.01
CA LEU A 387 -11.86 20.04 -1.15
C LEU A 387 -12.23 19.25 -2.41
N LEU A 388 -11.58 18.09 -2.64
CA LEU A 388 -11.92 17.23 -3.76
C LEU A 388 -13.37 16.71 -3.67
N ILE A 389 -13.81 16.23 -2.49
CA ILE A 389 -15.20 15.80 -2.28
C ILE A 389 -16.19 16.97 -2.47
N ALA A 390 -15.87 18.14 -1.93
CA ALA A 390 -16.71 19.32 -2.06
C ALA A 390 -16.92 19.71 -3.54
N SER A 391 -15.88 19.62 -4.37
CA SER A 391 -15.94 19.90 -5.81
C SER A 391 -16.92 19.01 -6.59
N LEU A 392 -17.23 17.80 -6.05
CA LEU A 392 -18.24 16.91 -6.63
C LEU A 392 -19.66 17.33 -6.26
N LYS A 393 -19.86 17.84 -5.03
CA LYS A 393 -21.18 18.26 -4.54
C LYS A 393 -21.67 19.57 -5.18
N PHE A 394 -20.78 20.52 -5.42
CA PHE A 394 -21.14 21.81 -6.04
C PHE A 394 -21.74 21.66 -7.43
N LYS A 395 -21.16 20.82 -8.31
CA LYS A 395 -21.71 20.61 -9.67
C LYS A 395 -23.07 19.89 -9.71
N LYS A 396 -23.40 19.09 -8.70
CA LYS A 396 -24.74 18.47 -8.63
C LYS A 396 -25.84 19.49 -8.34
N LYS A 397 -25.54 20.57 -7.62
CA LYS A 397 -26.48 21.70 -7.39
C LYS A 397 -26.64 22.55 -8.65
N GLU A 398 -25.59 22.91 -9.38
CA GLU A 398 -25.67 23.69 -10.63
C GLU A 398 -26.43 22.94 -11.72
N GLY A 399 -26.23 21.62 -11.86
CA GLY A 399 -26.95 20.81 -12.84
C GLY A 399 -28.46 20.62 -12.54
N LEU A 400 -28.88 20.84 -11.28
CA LEU A 400 -30.31 20.87 -10.90
C LEU A 400 -30.96 22.22 -11.16
N VAL A 401 -30.20 23.30 -11.02
CA VAL A 401 -30.70 24.68 -11.32
C VAL A 401 -30.85 24.88 -12.83
N LEU A 402 -29.95 24.33 -13.66
CA LEU A 402 -30.03 24.43 -15.12
C LEU A 402 -31.09 23.51 -15.78
N LYS A 403 -31.68 22.54 -15.03
CA LYS A 403 -32.80 21.70 -15.49
C LYS A 403 -34.17 22.21 -15.03
N SER A 404 -34.23 23.29 -14.25
CA SER A 404 -35.46 23.91 -13.76
C SER A 404 -35.72 25.28 -14.39
N THR A 405 -34.92 25.67 -15.36
CA THR A 405 -35.13 26.81 -16.30
C THR A 405 -35.25 26.28 -17.71
#